data_76ed68a838e30958cac7403935669c22
#
_entry.id   76ed68a838e30958cac7403935669c22
#
_cell.length_a   1.000
_cell.length_b   1.000
_cell.length_c   1.000
_cell.angle_alpha   90.00
_cell.angle_beta   90.00
_cell.angle_gamma   90.00
#
_symmetry.space_group_name_H-M   'P 1'
#
loop_
_entity.id
_entity.type
_entity.pdbx_description
1 polymer ?
#
loop_
_entity_poly.entity_id
_entity_poly.type
_entity_poly.pdbx_seq_one_letter_code
_entity_poly.pdbx_strand_id
1 'polypeptide(L)'
;MRRFFCPCGGELFFDSRMCIKCQSDVGFNIQTRQFECISNENNRRQCQNGLDYGVCNWLRSTNSPTGLCYSCEFNRTIPDLSRAKNIEKWKILEAAKKRLIYSLSQLAIPCITKWSSEKYGFVFDFIEDKRTNPTLNEEYVSTGYIGGIITINLNEADPIFRAEQKEATNQIYRTVLGHFRHESGHHFYNFIKYFPDIYSDYQKLFKSECNTNYTDALTSFYTHGPKKNWDQNFITPYASAHHLEDWAETWSHYLIILDGLETAEEFGLVDTTSRQTNIYAKISCWRDISIALNEINRSVGIEDSYPFVINEVTTKKLALIEKFIQKLKSHLPDLVID
;
A
#
# COMPACT_ATOMS: atom_id res chain seq x y z
N MET A 1 9.38 3.98 7.37
CA MET A 1 8.95 5.39 7.59
C MET A 1 10.10 6.20 8.18
N ARG A 2 10.37 7.38 7.63
CA ARG A 2 11.35 8.32 8.19
C ARG A 2 10.90 8.85 9.55
N ARG A 3 11.85 9.30 10.34
CA ARG A 3 11.58 10.16 11.50
C ARG A 3 11.34 11.58 11.00
N PHE A 4 10.30 12.20 11.50
CA PHE A 4 9.93 13.55 11.13
C PHE A 4 10.08 14.50 12.30
N PHE A 5 10.44 15.74 12.01
CA PHE A 5 10.62 16.76 13.02
C PHE A 5 9.95 18.07 12.59
N CYS A 6 9.35 18.74 13.55
CA CYS A 6 8.92 20.12 13.38
C CYS A 6 10.14 21.04 13.29
N PRO A 7 10.05 22.21 12.61
CA PRO A 7 11.12 23.22 12.63
C PRO A 7 11.62 23.60 14.04
N CYS A 8 10.77 23.47 15.09
CA CYS A 8 11.18 23.68 16.48
C CYS A 8 11.99 22.53 17.10
N GLY A 9 12.24 21.45 16.34
CA GLY A 9 12.91 20.22 16.82
C GLY A 9 12.03 19.27 17.60
N GLY A 10 10.70 19.46 17.63
CA GLY A 10 9.74 18.48 18.17
C GLY A 10 9.56 17.30 17.23
N GLU A 11 9.57 16.06 17.74
CA GLU A 11 9.33 14.87 16.93
C GLU A 11 7.87 14.79 16.49
N LEU A 12 7.67 14.37 15.26
CA LEU A 12 6.35 14.22 14.62
C LEU A 12 6.20 12.80 14.08
N PHE A 13 4.97 12.31 14.10
CA PHE A 13 4.58 11.06 13.47
C PHE A 13 3.88 11.33 12.14
N PHE A 14 3.83 10.36 11.25
CA PHE A 14 3.29 10.54 9.90
C PHE A 14 1.85 11.08 9.86
N ASP A 15 1.06 10.78 10.89
CA ASP A 15 -0.32 11.26 11.01
C ASP A 15 -0.47 12.50 11.91
N SER A 16 0.65 13.12 12.37
CA SER A 16 0.62 14.32 13.19
C SER A 16 -0.06 15.48 12.46
N ARG A 17 -0.84 16.27 13.20
CA ARG A 17 -1.52 17.48 12.73
C ARG A 17 -1.09 18.72 13.50
N MET A 18 -0.48 18.53 14.65
CA MET A 18 0.04 19.56 15.54
C MET A 18 1.34 19.07 16.15
N CYS A 19 2.30 19.96 16.32
CA CYS A 19 3.51 19.70 17.07
C CYS A 19 3.24 19.84 18.57
N ILE A 20 3.46 18.79 19.33
CA ILE A 20 3.24 18.81 20.80
C ILE A 20 4.17 19.81 21.50
N LYS A 21 5.41 20.00 20.96
CA LYS A 21 6.41 20.88 21.59
C LYS A 21 6.10 22.37 21.46
N CYS A 22 5.70 22.84 20.27
CA CYS A 22 5.44 24.26 20.01
C CYS A 22 3.96 24.57 19.70
N GLN A 23 3.11 23.58 19.70
CA GLN A 23 1.67 23.64 19.44
C GLN A 23 1.27 24.25 18.07
N SER A 24 2.21 24.38 17.14
CA SER A 24 1.91 24.81 15.79
C SER A 24 1.22 23.70 15.02
N ASP A 25 0.23 24.06 14.22
CA ASP A 25 -0.37 23.17 13.24
C ASP A 25 0.70 22.77 12.20
N VAL A 26 0.73 21.50 11.83
CA VAL A 26 1.68 20.95 10.86
C VAL A 26 0.95 20.11 9.82
N GLY A 27 1.53 20.07 8.62
CA GLY A 27 1.05 19.22 7.55
C GLY A 27 2.20 18.61 6.77
N PHE A 28 1.98 17.41 6.24
CA PHE A 28 2.97 16.70 5.43
C PHE A 28 2.97 17.23 4.00
N ASN A 29 4.14 17.67 3.51
CA ASN A 29 4.35 18.05 2.14
C ASN A 29 5.00 16.92 1.35
N ILE A 30 4.26 16.34 0.40
CA ILE A 30 4.73 15.20 -0.41
C ILE A 30 5.91 15.59 -1.34
N GLN A 31 6.02 16.84 -1.78
CA GLN A 31 7.10 17.27 -2.66
C GLN A 31 8.45 17.32 -1.94
N THR A 32 8.47 17.86 -0.71
CA THR A 32 9.67 17.91 0.13
C THR A 32 9.83 16.64 0.95
N ARG A 33 8.74 15.86 1.11
CA ARG A 33 8.64 14.68 1.99
C ARG A 33 8.97 15.02 3.45
N GLN A 34 8.58 16.21 3.88
CA GLN A 34 8.79 16.74 5.23
C GLN A 34 7.50 17.35 5.77
N PHE A 35 7.46 17.53 7.08
CA PHE A 35 6.42 18.33 7.70
C PHE A 35 6.77 19.81 7.65
N GLU A 36 5.79 20.62 7.39
CA GLU A 36 5.85 22.08 7.41
C GLU A 36 4.82 22.63 8.40
N CYS A 37 5.15 23.75 9.05
CA CYS A 37 4.15 24.50 9.80
C CYS A 37 3.15 25.13 8.82
N ILE A 38 1.87 25.05 9.16
CA ILE A 38 0.79 25.65 8.37
C ILE A 38 0.75 27.15 8.72
N SER A 39 1.07 28.00 7.75
CA SER A 39 1.01 29.46 7.87
C SER A 39 0.48 30.07 6.57
N ASN A 40 -0.02 31.29 6.65
CA ASN A 40 -0.46 32.04 5.48
C ASN A 40 0.70 32.43 4.55
N GLU A 41 1.94 32.46 5.07
CA GLU A 41 3.12 32.94 4.36
C GLU A 41 3.76 31.91 3.43
N ASN A 42 3.61 30.60 3.71
CA ASN A 42 4.28 29.55 2.95
C ASN A 42 3.49 29.00 1.76
N ASN A 43 2.40 29.66 1.34
CA ASN A 43 1.55 29.27 0.20
C ASN A 43 1.04 27.83 0.24
N ARG A 44 1.06 27.19 1.41
CA ARG A 44 0.62 25.84 1.63
C ARG A 44 -0.49 25.82 2.66
N ARG A 45 -1.54 25.06 2.37
CA ARG A 45 -2.71 24.91 3.27
C ARG A 45 -3.01 23.46 3.48
N GLN A 46 -3.64 23.15 4.58
CA GLN A 46 -4.13 21.80 4.84
C GLN A 46 -5.15 21.39 3.77
N CYS A 47 -5.15 20.10 3.43
CA CYS A 47 -6.14 19.50 2.54
C CYS A 47 -7.57 19.74 3.03
N GLN A 48 -8.53 20.02 2.13
CA GLN A 48 -9.92 20.26 2.47
C GLN A 48 -10.53 19.09 3.27
N ASN A 49 -10.24 17.83 2.88
CA ASN A 49 -10.67 16.65 3.63
C ASN A 49 -10.09 16.61 5.06
N GLY A 50 -8.96 17.27 5.28
CA GLY A 50 -8.39 17.44 6.61
C GLY A 50 -9.12 18.50 7.44
N LEU A 51 -9.50 19.60 6.81
CA LEU A 51 -10.21 20.71 7.46
C LEU A 51 -11.64 20.32 7.84
N ASP A 52 -12.38 19.72 6.89
CA ASP A 52 -13.82 19.46 7.06
C ASP A 52 -14.09 18.21 7.91
N TYR A 53 -13.26 17.15 7.73
CA TYR A 53 -13.56 15.81 8.30
C TYR A 53 -12.46 15.24 9.18
N GLY A 54 -11.32 15.90 9.27
CA GLY A 54 -10.22 15.40 10.08
C GLY A 54 -9.54 14.14 9.56
N VAL A 55 -9.72 13.75 8.30
CA VAL A 55 -9.19 12.50 7.74
C VAL A 55 -7.82 12.63 7.08
N CYS A 56 -7.38 13.85 6.75
CA CYS A 56 -6.11 14.11 6.07
C CYS A 56 -5.29 15.18 6.77
N ASN A 57 -3.96 14.97 6.82
CA ASN A 57 -2.98 15.90 7.38
C ASN A 57 -1.95 16.37 6.35
N TRP A 58 -2.18 16.11 5.06
CA TRP A 58 -1.27 16.52 4.00
C TRP A 58 -1.55 17.94 3.54
N LEU A 59 -0.51 18.60 3.06
CA LEU A 59 -0.61 19.96 2.49
C LEU A 59 -0.99 19.90 1.01
N ARG A 60 -1.85 20.80 0.60
CA ARG A 60 -2.17 21.08 -0.80
C ARG A 60 -1.44 22.31 -1.32
N SER A 61 -1.30 22.41 -2.62
CA SER A 61 -0.90 23.67 -3.26
C SER A 61 -2.01 24.72 -3.06
N THR A 62 -1.64 25.99 -2.89
CA THR A 62 -2.60 27.11 -2.89
C THR A 62 -3.40 27.20 -4.16
N ASN A 63 -2.80 26.79 -5.28
CA ASN A 63 -3.44 26.81 -6.60
C ASN A 63 -4.16 25.51 -6.95
N SER A 64 -4.35 24.58 -5.97
CA SER A 64 -5.15 23.38 -6.21
C SER A 64 -6.60 23.77 -6.49
N PRO A 65 -7.15 23.45 -7.67
CA PRO A 65 -8.53 23.81 -8.02
C PRO A 65 -9.55 23.03 -7.21
N THR A 66 -9.17 21.85 -6.73
CA THR A 66 -10.05 20.95 -5.95
C THR A 66 -10.02 21.21 -4.46
N GLY A 67 -9.04 21.99 -3.96
CA GLY A 67 -8.83 22.14 -2.52
C GLY A 67 -8.20 20.89 -1.87
N LEU A 68 -7.90 19.83 -2.64
CA LEU A 68 -7.38 18.56 -2.15
C LEU A 68 -5.84 18.53 -2.23
N CYS A 69 -5.24 17.70 -1.40
CA CYS A 69 -3.82 17.36 -1.50
C CYS A 69 -3.62 16.25 -2.53
N TYR A 70 -2.37 16.03 -2.93
CA TYR A 70 -2.00 15.01 -3.91
C TYR A 70 -2.57 13.62 -3.61
N SER A 71 -2.59 13.16 -2.35
CA SER A 71 -3.18 11.86 -2.00
C SER A 71 -4.71 11.85 -2.13
N CYS A 72 -5.39 12.92 -1.74
CA CYS A 72 -6.85 12.99 -1.79
C CYS A 72 -7.41 13.17 -3.22
N GLU A 73 -6.62 13.65 -4.16
CA GLU A 73 -6.99 13.70 -5.59
C GLU A 73 -7.19 12.31 -6.22
N PHE A 74 -6.67 11.26 -5.60
CA PHE A 74 -6.92 9.88 -6.00
C PHE A 74 -8.28 9.33 -5.51
N ASN A 75 -9.02 10.02 -4.65
CA ASN A 75 -10.34 9.56 -4.22
C ASN A 75 -11.38 9.85 -5.32
N ARG A 76 -11.96 8.78 -5.89
CA ARG A 76 -13.10 8.87 -6.81
C ARG A 76 -14.41 8.86 -6.04
N THR A 77 -14.53 7.92 -5.10
CA THR A 77 -15.70 7.77 -4.24
C THR A 77 -15.27 7.77 -2.78
N ILE A 78 -15.96 8.55 -1.96
CA ILE A 78 -15.81 8.57 -0.50
C ILE A 78 -17.09 8.02 0.15
N PRO A 79 -17.03 7.53 1.40
CA PRO A 79 -18.20 6.99 2.08
C PRO A 79 -19.31 8.04 2.29
N ASP A 80 -20.52 7.58 2.57
CA ASP A 80 -21.62 8.45 3.01
C ASP A 80 -21.28 9.10 4.37
N LEU A 81 -21.02 10.41 4.36
CA LEU A 81 -20.57 11.17 5.52
C LEU A 81 -21.73 11.58 6.45
N SER A 82 -23.00 11.35 6.08
CA SER A 82 -24.13 11.53 6.99
C SER A 82 -24.09 10.56 8.18
N ARG A 83 -23.31 9.49 8.07
CA ARG A 83 -23.11 8.47 9.09
C ARG A 83 -21.77 8.68 9.81
N ALA A 84 -21.81 9.13 11.07
CA ALA A 84 -20.62 9.50 11.85
C ALA A 84 -19.54 8.40 11.89
N LYS A 85 -19.92 7.11 12.00
CA LYS A 85 -18.97 5.98 11.98
C LYS A 85 -18.19 5.85 10.66
N ASN A 86 -18.73 6.36 9.55
CA ASN A 86 -18.06 6.31 8.26
C ASN A 86 -16.87 7.25 8.18
N ILE A 87 -16.92 8.40 8.86
CA ILE A 87 -15.79 9.33 8.95
C ILE A 87 -14.62 8.66 9.66
N GLU A 88 -14.86 7.95 10.76
CA GLU A 88 -13.81 7.21 11.49
C GLU A 88 -13.21 6.08 10.64
N LYS A 89 -14.04 5.30 9.95
CA LYS A 89 -13.60 4.28 9.02
C LYS A 89 -12.80 4.86 7.86
N TRP A 90 -13.29 5.94 7.25
CA TRP A 90 -12.58 6.62 6.17
C TRP A 90 -11.22 7.15 6.62
N LYS A 91 -11.11 7.69 7.84
CA LYS A 91 -9.83 8.13 8.41
C LYS A 91 -8.79 7.01 8.45
N ILE A 92 -9.20 5.78 8.80
CA ILE A 92 -8.34 4.60 8.82
C ILE A 92 -7.89 4.23 7.40
N LEU A 93 -8.82 4.19 6.43
CA LEU A 93 -8.51 3.90 5.03
C LEU A 93 -7.60 4.97 4.42
N GLU A 94 -7.90 6.26 4.69
CA GLU A 94 -7.12 7.38 4.18
C GLU A 94 -5.68 7.38 4.73
N ALA A 95 -5.50 6.99 6.00
CA ALA A 95 -4.17 6.83 6.60
C ALA A 95 -3.36 5.74 5.87
N ALA A 96 -3.97 4.59 5.57
CA ALA A 96 -3.33 3.51 4.82
C ALA A 96 -3.01 3.92 3.37
N LYS A 97 -3.94 4.59 2.68
CA LYS A 97 -3.72 5.12 1.32
C LYS A 97 -2.56 6.12 1.28
N LYS A 98 -2.50 7.06 2.22
CA LYS A 98 -1.38 8.01 2.31
C LYS A 98 -0.03 7.29 2.47
N ARG A 99 0.02 6.21 3.27
CA ARG A 99 1.23 5.39 3.42
C ARG A 99 1.63 4.71 2.12
N LEU A 100 0.67 4.14 1.36
CA LEU A 100 0.95 3.60 0.03
C LEU A 100 1.53 4.67 -0.91
N ILE A 101 0.85 5.83 -1.04
CA ILE A 101 1.31 6.93 -1.92
C ILE A 101 2.70 7.44 -1.50
N TYR A 102 2.97 7.51 -0.20
CA TYR A 102 4.29 7.83 0.32
C TYR A 102 5.33 6.79 -0.12
N SER A 103 5.07 5.49 0.06
CA SER A 103 5.98 4.40 -0.32
C SER A 103 6.30 4.44 -1.82
N LEU A 104 5.28 4.59 -2.67
CA LEU A 104 5.46 4.72 -4.13
C LEU A 104 6.29 5.96 -4.50
N SER A 105 6.05 7.09 -3.82
CA SER A 105 6.83 8.32 -3.99
C SER A 105 8.29 8.14 -3.57
N GLN A 106 8.58 7.41 -2.49
CA GLN A 106 9.96 7.10 -2.07
C GLN A 106 10.71 6.28 -3.11
N LEU A 107 9.99 5.40 -3.79
CA LEU A 107 10.52 4.60 -4.90
C LEU A 107 10.59 5.37 -6.21
N ALA A 108 10.19 6.64 -6.23
CA ALA A 108 10.05 7.47 -7.44
C ALA A 108 9.16 6.78 -8.52
N ILE A 109 8.18 6.00 -8.10
CA ILE A 109 7.17 5.43 -8.99
C ILE A 109 6.14 6.53 -9.26
N PRO A 110 5.90 6.92 -10.52
CA PRO A 110 4.90 7.91 -10.84
C PRO A 110 3.49 7.40 -10.48
N CYS A 111 2.80 8.15 -9.61
CA CYS A 111 1.39 7.93 -9.34
C CYS A 111 0.58 8.94 -10.16
N ILE A 112 -0.29 8.45 -11.02
CA ILE A 112 -1.08 9.24 -11.96
C ILE A 112 -2.55 8.97 -11.66
N THR A 113 -3.35 10.02 -11.55
CA THR A 113 -4.79 9.86 -11.38
C THR A 113 -5.47 9.53 -12.70
N LYS A 114 -6.61 8.84 -12.67
CA LYS A 114 -7.43 8.64 -13.88
C LYS A 114 -7.93 9.96 -14.49
N TRP A 115 -7.99 11.02 -13.71
CA TRP A 115 -8.33 12.36 -14.20
C TRP A 115 -7.23 12.95 -15.11
N SER A 116 -5.96 12.60 -14.82
CA SER A 116 -4.82 13.05 -15.62
C SER A 116 -4.54 12.12 -16.79
N SER A 117 -4.80 10.82 -16.65
CA SER A 117 -4.64 9.83 -17.72
C SER A 117 -5.59 8.66 -17.51
N GLU A 118 -6.60 8.54 -18.37
CA GLU A 118 -7.59 7.44 -18.32
C GLU A 118 -6.91 6.07 -18.48
N LYS A 119 -5.90 5.99 -19.31
CA LYS A 119 -5.21 4.74 -19.66
C LYS A 119 -4.23 4.27 -18.60
N TYR A 120 -3.49 5.20 -18.00
CA TYR A 120 -2.35 4.91 -17.13
C TYR A 120 -2.58 5.25 -15.66
N GLY A 121 -3.66 5.98 -15.38
CA GLY A 121 -3.99 6.43 -14.04
C GLY A 121 -4.78 5.41 -13.23
N PHE A 122 -4.80 5.63 -11.91
CA PHE A 122 -5.65 4.90 -10.99
C PHE A 122 -6.34 5.84 -10.00
N VAL A 123 -7.40 5.34 -9.39
CA VAL A 123 -8.19 6.04 -8.36
C VAL A 123 -8.69 5.03 -7.33
N PHE A 124 -9.14 5.56 -6.18
CA PHE A 124 -9.70 4.76 -5.11
C PHE A 124 -11.19 5.03 -4.93
N ASP A 125 -11.94 3.95 -4.71
CA ASP A 125 -13.31 3.95 -4.24
C ASP A 125 -13.39 3.37 -2.84
N PHE A 126 -13.98 4.10 -1.90
CA PHE A 126 -14.31 3.62 -0.56
C PHE A 126 -15.80 3.35 -0.51
N ILE A 127 -16.17 2.08 -0.63
CA ILE A 127 -17.56 1.65 -0.86
C ILE A 127 -18.12 0.91 0.36
N GLU A 128 -19.37 1.25 0.71
CA GLU A 128 -20.18 0.51 1.66
C GLU A 128 -20.99 -0.59 0.94
N ASP A 129 -21.46 -1.58 1.70
CA ASP A 129 -22.45 -2.55 1.27
C ASP A 129 -23.52 -2.77 2.36
N LYS A 130 -24.49 -3.65 2.10
CA LYS A 130 -25.59 -3.94 3.05
C LYS A 130 -25.14 -4.35 4.44
N ARG A 131 -23.95 -4.94 4.58
CA ARG A 131 -23.41 -5.36 5.88
C ARG A 131 -23.15 -4.17 6.80
N THR A 132 -22.80 -3.00 6.23
CA THR A 132 -22.63 -1.74 6.97
C THR A 132 -23.81 -0.81 6.83
N ASN A 133 -24.51 -0.85 5.71
CA ASN A 133 -25.63 0.03 5.41
C ASN A 133 -26.78 -0.77 4.78
N PRO A 134 -27.75 -1.27 5.58
CA PRO A 134 -28.87 -2.09 5.09
C PRO A 134 -29.76 -1.40 4.05
N THR A 135 -29.65 -0.08 3.87
CA THR A 135 -30.43 0.68 2.88
C THR A 135 -29.84 0.61 1.46
N LEU A 136 -28.61 0.13 1.31
CA LEU A 136 -27.96 -0.03 0.01
C LEU A 136 -28.53 -1.27 -0.74
N ASN A 137 -28.40 -1.26 -2.06
CA ASN A 137 -28.79 -2.40 -2.89
C ASN A 137 -27.70 -3.46 -2.99
N GLU A 138 -26.45 -3.05 -2.89
CA GLU A 138 -25.28 -3.91 -2.99
C GLU A 138 -25.13 -4.79 -1.75
N GLU A 139 -25.39 -6.09 -1.89
CA GLU A 139 -25.28 -7.06 -0.79
C GLU A 139 -23.83 -7.23 -0.33
N TYR A 140 -22.91 -7.26 -1.28
CA TYR A 140 -21.49 -7.49 -1.05
C TYR A 140 -20.62 -6.68 -2.01
N VAL A 141 -19.71 -5.89 -1.46
CA VAL A 141 -18.64 -5.22 -2.22
C VAL A 141 -17.31 -5.88 -1.88
N SER A 142 -16.68 -6.47 -2.88
CA SER A 142 -15.32 -7.00 -2.74
C SER A 142 -14.28 -5.89 -2.83
N THR A 143 -13.27 -5.93 -1.97
CA THR A 143 -12.02 -5.19 -2.22
C THR A 143 -11.36 -5.79 -3.45
N GLY A 144 -10.88 -4.94 -4.39
CA GLY A 144 -10.28 -5.43 -5.62
C GLY A 144 -9.91 -4.32 -6.59
N TYR A 145 -9.26 -4.71 -7.70
CA TYR A 145 -8.82 -3.83 -8.76
C TYR A 145 -9.51 -4.14 -10.10
N ILE A 146 -10.07 -3.12 -10.75
CA ILE A 146 -10.62 -3.21 -12.11
C ILE A 146 -10.34 -1.92 -12.88
N GLY A 147 -9.63 -2.01 -14.01
CA GLY A 147 -9.51 -0.93 -14.98
C GLY A 147 -9.00 0.41 -14.43
N GLY A 148 -8.05 0.40 -13.50
CA GLY A 148 -7.52 1.60 -12.85
C GLY A 148 -8.34 2.05 -11.64
N ILE A 149 -9.32 1.30 -11.21
CA ILE A 149 -10.11 1.58 -10.01
C ILE A 149 -9.75 0.55 -8.94
N ILE A 150 -9.25 1.04 -7.81
CA ILE A 150 -9.00 0.26 -6.61
C ILE A 150 -10.17 0.47 -5.66
N THR A 151 -11.03 -0.53 -5.53
CA THR A 151 -12.15 -0.51 -4.60
C THR A 151 -11.73 -1.09 -3.27
N ILE A 152 -11.95 -0.36 -2.19
CA ILE A 152 -11.75 -0.83 -0.82
C ILE A 152 -13.11 -0.82 -0.11
N ASN A 153 -13.52 -1.99 0.38
CA ASN A 153 -14.72 -2.09 1.20
C ASN A 153 -14.51 -1.33 2.51
N LEU A 154 -15.47 -0.49 2.88
CA LEU A 154 -15.39 0.32 4.10
C LEU A 154 -15.27 -0.52 5.37
N ASN A 155 -15.73 -1.78 5.35
CA ASN A 155 -15.59 -2.71 6.47
C ASN A 155 -14.14 -3.12 6.74
N GLU A 156 -13.24 -2.99 5.76
CA GLU A 156 -11.82 -3.24 6.00
C GLU A 156 -11.22 -2.32 7.08
N ALA A 157 -11.86 -1.20 7.39
CA ALA A 157 -11.47 -0.35 8.51
C ALA A 157 -11.82 -0.95 9.88
N ASP A 158 -12.76 -1.91 9.94
CA ASP A 158 -13.19 -2.57 11.18
C ASP A 158 -12.25 -3.73 11.53
N PRO A 159 -11.59 -3.72 12.71
CA PRO A 159 -10.69 -4.81 13.11
C PRO A 159 -11.40 -6.14 13.31
N ILE A 160 -12.67 -6.15 13.76
CA ILE A 160 -13.46 -7.37 13.95
C ILE A 160 -13.73 -7.99 12.58
N PHE A 161 -14.21 -7.21 11.63
CA PHE A 161 -14.41 -7.67 10.27
C PHE A 161 -13.14 -8.27 9.66
N ARG A 162 -11.98 -7.60 9.82
CA ARG A 162 -10.72 -8.17 9.32
C ARG A 162 -10.33 -9.47 9.98
N ALA A 163 -10.57 -9.62 11.29
CA ALA A 163 -10.29 -10.86 12.00
C ALA A 163 -11.19 -12.00 11.51
N GLU A 164 -12.49 -11.76 11.35
CA GLU A 164 -13.44 -12.72 10.77
C GLU A 164 -13.06 -13.12 9.35
N GLN A 165 -12.68 -12.16 8.50
CA GLN A 165 -12.25 -12.45 7.13
C GLN A 165 -10.90 -13.19 7.11
N LYS A 166 -9.96 -12.85 7.99
CA LYS A 166 -8.67 -13.56 8.13
C LYS A 166 -8.91 -15.03 8.44
N GLU A 167 -9.81 -15.33 9.37
CA GLU A 167 -10.19 -16.70 9.73
C GLU A 167 -10.92 -17.41 8.59
N ALA A 168 -11.97 -16.78 8.05
CA ALA A 168 -12.81 -17.37 6.99
C ALA A 168 -12.02 -17.68 5.70
N THR A 169 -10.99 -16.91 5.39
CA THR A 169 -10.15 -17.07 4.18
C THR A 169 -8.81 -17.74 4.46
N ASN A 170 -8.58 -18.15 5.71
CA ASN A 170 -7.31 -18.75 6.18
C ASN A 170 -6.08 -17.92 5.79
N GLN A 171 -6.20 -16.59 5.85
CA GLN A 171 -5.11 -15.67 5.59
C GLN A 171 -4.24 -15.49 6.84
N ILE A 172 -2.93 -15.64 6.70
CA ILE A 172 -1.98 -15.43 7.82
C ILE A 172 -1.89 -13.94 8.19
N TYR A 173 -2.01 -13.07 7.19
CA TYR A 173 -1.84 -11.63 7.33
C TYR A 173 -2.94 -10.88 6.59
N ARG A 174 -3.66 -9.98 7.28
CA ARG A 174 -4.71 -9.16 6.70
C ARG A 174 -4.72 -7.78 7.35
N THR A 175 -4.19 -6.80 6.66
CA THR A 175 -4.17 -5.40 7.11
C THR A 175 -4.72 -4.46 6.05
N VAL A 176 -5.24 -3.32 6.47
CA VAL A 176 -5.73 -2.30 5.54
C VAL A 176 -4.63 -1.89 4.57
N LEU A 177 -3.44 -1.57 5.07
CA LEU A 177 -2.30 -1.18 4.21
C LEU A 177 -1.86 -2.31 3.28
N GLY A 178 -1.95 -3.57 3.75
CA GLY A 178 -1.67 -4.76 2.93
C GLY A 178 -2.56 -4.81 1.70
N HIS A 179 -3.89 -4.58 1.84
CA HIS A 179 -4.81 -4.52 0.71
C HIS A 179 -4.47 -3.39 -0.27
N PHE A 180 -4.19 -2.18 0.22
CA PHE A 180 -3.79 -1.09 -0.67
C PHE A 180 -2.53 -1.42 -1.47
N ARG A 181 -1.54 -2.07 -0.85
CA ARG A 181 -0.33 -2.51 -1.52
C ARG A 181 -0.63 -3.57 -2.56
N HIS A 182 -1.41 -4.59 -2.20
CA HIS A 182 -1.80 -5.69 -3.07
C HIS A 182 -2.54 -5.18 -4.32
N GLU A 183 -3.60 -4.39 -4.14
CA GLU A 183 -4.39 -3.87 -5.26
C GLU A 183 -3.57 -2.91 -6.16
N SER A 184 -2.64 -2.15 -5.58
CA SER A 184 -1.68 -1.39 -6.39
C SER A 184 -0.78 -2.29 -7.24
N GLY A 185 -0.46 -3.50 -6.76
CA GLY A 185 0.28 -4.51 -7.52
C GLY A 185 -0.44 -4.91 -8.81
N HIS A 186 -1.76 -5.12 -8.74
CA HIS A 186 -2.59 -5.38 -9.93
C HIS A 186 -2.59 -4.20 -10.92
N HIS A 187 -2.61 -2.96 -10.40
CA HIS A 187 -2.50 -1.79 -11.26
C HIS A 187 -1.16 -1.77 -12.01
N PHE A 188 -0.05 -1.90 -11.29
CA PHE A 188 1.28 -1.83 -11.90
C PHE A 188 1.61 -3.04 -12.77
N TYR A 189 0.97 -4.19 -12.57
CA TYR A 189 1.05 -5.33 -13.48
C TYR A 189 0.72 -4.98 -14.94
N ASN A 190 -0.22 -4.06 -15.17
CA ASN A 190 -0.63 -3.67 -16.53
C ASN A 190 0.51 -3.04 -17.34
N PHE A 191 1.56 -2.56 -16.68
CA PHE A 191 2.72 -1.96 -17.34
C PHE A 191 3.79 -2.98 -17.73
N ILE A 192 3.73 -4.22 -17.21
CA ILE A 192 4.78 -5.22 -17.44
C ILE A 192 4.96 -5.54 -18.93
N LYS A 193 3.88 -5.47 -19.71
CA LYS A 193 3.86 -5.73 -21.17
C LYS A 193 4.68 -4.73 -21.99
N TYR A 194 4.95 -3.54 -21.44
CA TYR A 194 5.78 -2.53 -22.10
C TYR A 194 7.27 -2.81 -21.97
N PHE A 195 7.66 -3.82 -21.18
CA PHE A 195 9.04 -4.22 -20.94
C PHE A 195 9.22 -5.71 -21.31
N PRO A 196 9.56 -6.05 -22.57
CA PRO A 196 9.61 -7.43 -23.05
C PRO A 196 10.52 -8.37 -22.24
N ASP A 197 11.64 -7.84 -21.74
CA ASP A 197 12.57 -8.60 -20.89
C ASP A 197 11.94 -8.96 -19.53
N ILE A 198 11.24 -7.99 -18.89
CA ILE A 198 10.50 -8.20 -17.65
C ILE A 198 9.36 -9.19 -17.88
N TYR A 199 8.60 -9.01 -18.97
CA TYR A 199 7.47 -9.89 -19.29
C TYR A 199 7.92 -11.34 -19.51
N SER A 200 9.07 -11.55 -20.22
CA SER A 200 9.65 -12.88 -20.40
C SER A 200 10.04 -13.52 -19.06
N ASP A 201 10.71 -12.77 -18.18
CA ASP A 201 11.10 -13.26 -16.87
C ASP A 201 9.88 -13.54 -15.98
N TYR A 202 8.86 -12.69 -16.05
CA TYR A 202 7.57 -12.91 -15.38
C TYR A 202 6.91 -14.23 -15.82
N GLN A 203 6.84 -14.49 -17.13
CA GLN A 203 6.25 -15.73 -17.63
C GLN A 203 6.95 -16.98 -17.05
N LYS A 204 8.28 -16.94 -16.90
CA LYS A 204 9.05 -18.05 -16.32
C LYS A 204 8.84 -18.21 -14.82
N LEU A 205 8.80 -17.10 -14.06
CA LEU A 205 8.81 -17.13 -12.60
C LEU A 205 7.41 -17.25 -11.97
N PHE A 206 6.39 -16.70 -12.63
CA PHE A 206 5.04 -16.61 -12.06
C PHE A 206 4.03 -17.48 -12.81
N LYS A 207 4.13 -17.57 -14.14
CA LYS A 207 3.09 -18.19 -14.97
C LYS A 207 3.31 -19.67 -15.26
N SER A 208 4.51 -20.19 -15.03
CA SER A 208 4.86 -21.57 -15.35
C SER A 208 3.98 -22.61 -14.64
N GLU A 209 3.41 -22.26 -13.49
CA GLU A 209 2.63 -23.19 -12.65
C GLU A 209 1.12 -22.94 -12.64
N CYS A 210 0.60 -21.93 -13.34
CA CYS A 210 -0.81 -21.56 -13.29
C CYS A 210 -1.32 -21.00 -14.62
N ASN A 211 -1.86 -21.87 -15.44
CA ASN A 211 -2.45 -21.50 -16.74
C ASN A 211 -4.00 -21.64 -16.76
N THR A 212 -4.63 -21.63 -15.59
CA THR A 212 -6.07 -21.72 -15.42
C THR A 212 -6.73 -20.34 -15.54
N ASN A 213 -8.01 -20.32 -15.89
CA ASN A 213 -8.84 -19.10 -15.85
C ASN A 213 -8.82 -18.51 -14.44
N TYR A 214 -8.76 -17.19 -14.34
CA TYR A 214 -8.66 -16.47 -13.07
C TYR A 214 -9.81 -16.81 -12.10
N THR A 215 -11.06 -16.77 -12.58
CA THR A 215 -12.24 -17.06 -11.77
C THR A 215 -12.25 -18.49 -11.27
N ASP A 216 -11.90 -19.46 -12.13
CA ASP A 216 -11.84 -20.87 -11.77
C ASP A 216 -10.72 -21.14 -10.74
N ALA A 217 -9.59 -20.47 -10.90
CA ALA A 217 -8.46 -20.57 -9.97
C ALA A 217 -8.82 -20.05 -8.57
N LEU A 218 -9.48 -18.89 -8.49
CA LEU A 218 -9.94 -18.35 -7.21
C LEU A 218 -11.03 -19.21 -6.58
N THR A 219 -11.99 -19.69 -7.37
CA THR A 219 -13.03 -20.61 -6.89
C THR A 219 -12.40 -21.88 -6.31
N SER A 220 -11.41 -22.44 -6.99
CA SER A 220 -10.68 -23.61 -6.51
C SER A 220 -9.93 -23.31 -5.20
N PHE A 221 -9.28 -22.15 -5.11
CA PHE A 221 -8.57 -21.75 -3.90
C PHE A 221 -9.52 -21.62 -2.70
N TYR A 222 -10.66 -20.95 -2.86
CA TYR A 222 -11.63 -20.79 -1.77
C TYR A 222 -12.34 -22.09 -1.39
N THR A 223 -12.42 -23.06 -2.32
CA THR A 223 -13.07 -24.35 -2.05
C THR A 223 -12.09 -25.37 -1.44
N HIS A 224 -10.84 -25.40 -1.91
CA HIS A 224 -9.89 -26.46 -1.57
C HIS A 224 -8.69 -25.97 -0.74
N GLY A 225 -8.57 -24.64 -0.54
CA GLY A 225 -7.41 -24.04 0.11
C GLY A 225 -6.22 -23.84 -0.82
N PRO A 226 -5.06 -23.44 -0.26
CA PRO A 226 -3.85 -23.21 -1.02
C PRO A 226 -3.27 -24.49 -1.62
N LYS A 227 -2.42 -24.34 -2.63
CA LYS A 227 -1.66 -25.46 -3.20
C LYS A 227 -0.84 -26.16 -2.12
N LYS A 228 -0.72 -27.49 -2.22
CA LYS A 228 0.13 -28.26 -1.32
C LYS A 228 1.58 -27.78 -1.45
N ASN A 229 2.26 -27.60 -0.31
CA ASN A 229 3.64 -27.05 -0.25
C ASN A 229 3.79 -25.68 -0.93
N TRP A 230 2.76 -24.82 -0.80
CA TRP A 230 2.79 -23.46 -1.35
C TRP A 230 4.02 -22.66 -0.91
N ASP A 231 4.49 -22.88 0.31
CA ASP A 231 5.65 -22.24 0.95
C ASP A 231 6.97 -22.44 0.21
N GLN A 232 7.05 -23.44 -0.67
CA GLN A 232 8.25 -23.67 -1.51
C GLN A 232 8.33 -22.70 -2.68
N ASN A 233 7.19 -22.21 -3.20
CA ASN A 233 7.14 -21.43 -4.44
C ASN A 233 6.46 -20.06 -4.29
N PHE A 234 5.73 -19.83 -3.22
CA PHE A 234 4.93 -18.62 -3.03
C PHE A 234 5.25 -17.95 -1.70
N ILE A 235 5.09 -16.64 -1.64
CA ILE A 235 5.37 -15.84 -0.45
C ILE A 235 4.24 -15.91 0.58
N THR A 236 2.99 -16.14 0.11
CA THR A 236 1.81 -16.34 0.94
C THR A 236 0.97 -17.52 0.43
N PRO A 237 0.08 -18.11 1.25
CA PRO A 237 -0.88 -19.11 0.77
C PRO A 237 -1.73 -18.57 -0.39
N TYR A 238 -2.19 -17.32 -0.30
CA TYR A 238 -3.04 -16.67 -1.30
C TYR A 238 -2.33 -16.46 -2.65
N ALA A 239 -1.04 -16.19 -2.65
CA ALA A 239 -0.22 -16.13 -3.86
C ALA A 239 -0.32 -17.41 -4.71
N SER A 240 -0.60 -18.57 -4.08
CA SER A 240 -0.76 -19.85 -4.80
C SER A 240 -2.06 -19.97 -5.60
N ALA A 241 -3.01 -19.06 -5.43
CA ALA A 241 -4.29 -19.09 -6.13
C ALA A 241 -4.13 -18.88 -7.64
N HIS A 242 -3.43 -17.81 -8.04
CA HIS A 242 -3.23 -17.48 -9.45
C HIS A 242 -1.96 -16.64 -9.63
N HIS A 243 -1.35 -16.67 -10.82
CA HIS A 243 -0.12 -15.91 -11.08
C HIS A 243 -0.27 -14.38 -10.93
N LEU A 244 -1.48 -13.83 -11.10
CA LEU A 244 -1.75 -12.41 -10.84
C LEU A 244 -1.76 -12.09 -9.34
N GLU A 245 -2.29 -13.02 -8.52
CA GLU A 245 -2.24 -12.90 -7.06
C GLU A 245 -0.82 -13.05 -6.53
N ASP A 246 -0.06 -13.98 -7.10
CA ASP A 246 1.37 -14.16 -6.78
C ASP A 246 2.17 -12.89 -7.08
N TRP A 247 1.89 -12.23 -8.20
CA TRP A 247 2.49 -10.94 -8.52
C TRP A 247 2.09 -9.86 -7.50
N ALA A 248 0.80 -9.70 -7.21
CA ALA A 248 0.29 -8.69 -6.31
C ALA A 248 0.79 -8.89 -4.86
N GLU A 249 0.84 -10.14 -4.39
CA GLU A 249 1.43 -10.50 -3.10
C GLU A 249 2.94 -10.19 -3.07
N THR A 250 3.68 -10.61 -4.10
CA THR A 250 5.12 -10.33 -4.19
C THR A 250 5.41 -8.82 -4.22
N TRP A 251 4.63 -8.04 -4.96
CA TRP A 251 4.67 -6.57 -4.97
C TRP A 251 4.41 -5.98 -3.59
N SER A 252 3.36 -6.43 -2.92
CA SER A 252 3.01 -5.98 -1.56
C SER A 252 4.14 -6.25 -0.57
N HIS A 253 4.72 -7.45 -0.61
CA HIS A 253 5.84 -7.82 0.25
C HIS A 253 7.12 -7.05 -0.06
N TYR A 254 7.39 -6.73 -1.33
CA TYR A 254 8.50 -5.85 -1.69
C TYR A 254 8.35 -4.47 -1.04
N LEU A 255 7.16 -3.88 -1.05
CA LEU A 255 6.89 -2.61 -0.39
C LEU A 255 7.00 -2.72 1.15
N ILE A 256 6.54 -3.82 1.75
CA ILE A 256 6.70 -4.08 3.19
C ILE A 256 8.16 -4.09 3.59
N ILE A 257 9.00 -4.82 2.83
CA ILE A 257 10.44 -4.94 3.10
C ILE A 257 11.09 -3.57 3.03
N LEU A 258 10.83 -2.78 1.98
CA LEU A 258 11.48 -1.47 1.83
C LEU A 258 11.02 -0.47 2.88
N ASP A 259 9.74 -0.42 3.20
CA ASP A 259 9.20 0.46 4.25
C ASP A 259 9.73 0.07 5.64
N GLY A 260 9.87 -1.24 5.89
CA GLY A 260 10.46 -1.76 7.12
C GLY A 260 11.94 -1.41 7.25
N LEU A 261 12.72 -1.61 6.19
CA LEU A 261 14.12 -1.22 6.15
C LEU A 261 14.32 0.30 6.31
N GLU A 262 13.46 1.12 5.66
CA GLU A 262 13.48 2.58 5.89
C GLU A 262 13.32 2.93 7.37
N THR A 263 12.37 2.28 8.04
CA THR A 263 12.15 2.50 9.47
C THR A 263 13.36 2.05 10.29
N ALA A 264 13.90 0.87 9.99
CA ALA A 264 15.05 0.33 10.69
C ALA A 264 16.31 1.22 10.55
N GLU A 265 16.57 1.76 9.36
CA GLU A 265 17.64 2.74 9.10
C GLU A 265 17.45 4.02 9.93
N GLU A 266 16.25 4.59 9.93
CA GLU A 266 15.94 5.84 10.62
C GLU A 266 16.06 5.72 12.17
N PHE A 267 15.84 4.52 12.69
CA PHE A 267 16.00 4.22 14.13
C PHE A 267 17.36 3.62 14.47
N GLY A 268 18.29 3.52 13.53
CA GLY A 268 19.64 3.01 13.75
C GLY A 268 19.70 1.52 14.07
N LEU A 269 18.70 0.76 13.67
CA LEU A 269 18.66 -0.71 13.85
C LEU A 269 19.49 -1.43 12.76
N VAL A 270 19.76 -0.77 11.66
CA VAL A 270 20.60 -1.24 10.55
C VAL A 270 21.37 -0.08 9.94
N ASP A 271 22.38 -0.38 9.12
CA ASP A 271 23.17 0.64 8.45
C ASP A 271 22.31 1.42 7.44
N THR A 272 22.59 2.72 7.32
CA THR A 272 21.86 3.67 6.46
C THR A 272 21.96 3.35 4.95
N THR A 273 22.75 2.37 4.56
CA THR A 273 22.93 1.92 3.18
C THR A 273 22.17 0.64 2.84
N SER A 274 21.44 0.05 3.79
CA SER A 274 20.82 -1.26 3.61
C SER A 274 19.84 -1.31 2.44
N ARG A 275 19.09 -0.22 2.18
CA ARG A 275 18.17 -0.10 1.04
C ARG A 275 18.85 0.15 -0.30
N GLN A 276 20.10 0.57 -0.31
CA GLN A 276 20.87 0.86 -1.53
C GLN A 276 21.60 -0.37 -2.07
N THR A 277 21.59 -1.48 -1.33
CA THR A 277 22.19 -2.74 -1.71
C THR A 277 21.34 -3.51 -2.72
N ASN A 278 21.83 -4.64 -3.21
CA ASN A 278 21.04 -5.55 -4.03
C ASN A 278 19.93 -6.25 -3.20
N ILE A 279 18.96 -6.83 -3.90
CA ILE A 279 17.80 -7.46 -3.25
C ILE A 279 18.17 -8.56 -2.25
N TYR A 280 19.22 -9.32 -2.50
CA TYR A 280 19.64 -10.43 -1.62
C TYR A 280 20.11 -9.90 -0.27
N ALA A 281 20.90 -8.81 -0.28
CA ALA A 281 21.34 -8.14 0.95
C ALA A 281 20.16 -7.46 1.68
N LYS A 282 19.21 -6.84 0.95
CA LYS A 282 17.96 -6.30 1.52
C LYS A 282 17.17 -7.40 2.24
N ILE A 283 16.97 -8.54 1.60
CA ILE A 283 16.23 -9.68 2.17
C ILE A 283 16.96 -10.24 3.39
N SER A 284 18.29 -10.36 3.35
CA SER A 284 19.06 -10.80 4.53
C SER A 284 18.89 -9.85 5.71
N CYS A 285 19.00 -8.55 5.46
CA CYS A 285 18.79 -7.52 6.48
C CYS A 285 17.34 -7.54 7.01
N TRP A 286 16.35 -7.63 6.12
CA TRP A 286 14.94 -7.72 6.50
C TRP A 286 14.63 -8.95 7.34
N ARG A 287 15.24 -10.10 7.01
CA ARG A 287 15.07 -11.33 7.80
C ARG A 287 15.47 -11.12 9.26
N ASP A 288 16.63 -10.51 9.49
CA ASP A 288 17.13 -10.31 10.85
C ASP A 288 16.22 -9.31 11.61
N ILE A 289 15.76 -8.24 10.95
CA ILE A 289 14.80 -7.28 11.52
C ILE A 289 13.44 -7.93 11.78
N SER A 290 12.91 -8.72 10.85
CA SER A 290 11.59 -9.35 11.02
C SER A 290 11.59 -10.41 12.12
N ILE A 291 12.68 -11.14 12.29
CA ILE A 291 12.85 -12.08 13.42
C ILE A 291 12.85 -11.31 14.75
N ALA A 292 13.66 -10.23 14.84
CA ALA A 292 13.71 -9.42 16.06
C ALA A 292 12.34 -8.80 16.39
N LEU A 293 11.64 -8.28 15.39
CA LEU A 293 10.29 -7.71 15.54
C LEU A 293 9.29 -8.76 16.02
N ASN A 294 9.30 -9.96 15.43
CA ASN A 294 8.43 -11.06 15.84
C ASN A 294 8.74 -11.50 17.28
N GLU A 295 10.01 -11.62 17.68
CA GLU A 295 10.38 -11.96 19.06
C GLU A 295 9.99 -10.87 20.07
N ILE A 296 10.08 -9.58 19.71
CA ILE A 296 9.57 -8.48 20.53
C ILE A 296 8.05 -8.61 20.71
N ASN A 297 7.31 -8.86 19.63
CA ASN A 297 5.85 -9.06 19.70
C ASN A 297 5.47 -10.25 20.59
N ARG A 298 6.16 -11.39 20.44
CA ARG A 298 5.95 -12.58 21.29
C ARG A 298 6.23 -12.26 22.75
N SER A 299 7.27 -11.46 23.04
CA SER A 299 7.64 -11.06 24.40
C SER A 299 6.56 -10.22 25.10
N VAL A 300 5.71 -9.52 24.34
CA VAL A 300 4.59 -8.74 24.88
C VAL A 300 3.22 -9.41 24.64
N GLY A 301 3.20 -10.66 24.17
CA GLY A 301 1.97 -11.45 23.99
C GLY A 301 1.15 -11.09 22.74
N ILE A 302 1.80 -10.57 21.69
CA ILE A 302 1.19 -10.18 20.41
C ILE A 302 1.64 -11.14 19.31
N GLU A 303 0.79 -11.38 18.29
CA GLU A 303 1.12 -12.18 17.12
C GLU A 303 2.30 -11.60 16.32
N ASP A 304 2.97 -12.45 15.56
CA ASP A 304 4.07 -12.07 14.66
C ASP A 304 3.64 -10.97 13.69
N SER A 305 4.41 -9.88 13.62
CA SER A 305 4.17 -8.80 12.66
C SER A 305 4.47 -9.21 11.21
N TYR A 306 5.42 -10.13 11.01
CA TYR A 306 5.81 -10.62 9.70
C TYR A 306 6.06 -12.14 9.76
N PRO A 307 5.01 -12.97 9.69
CA PRO A 307 5.09 -14.43 9.84
C PRO A 307 5.47 -15.16 8.54
N PHE A 308 6.26 -14.55 7.66
CA PHE A 308 6.57 -15.09 6.33
C PHE A 308 8.04 -15.46 6.20
N VAL A 309 8.29 -16.57 5.49
CA VAL A 309 9.63 -17.03 5.16
C VAL A 309 9.92 -16.72 3.68
N ILE A 310 10.98 -15.98 3.44
CA ILE A 310 11.44 -15.66 2.09
C ILE A 310 12.50 -16.70 1.69
N ASN A 311 12.17 -17.57 0.75
CA ASN A 311 13.04 -18.59 0.21
C ASN A 311 13.72 -18.12 -1.10
N GLU A 312 14.50 -19.01 -1.75
CA GLU A 312 15.21 -18.67 -2.98
C GLU A 312 14.27 -18.33 -4.15
N VAL A 313 13.13 -19.05 -4.29
CA VAL A 313 12.16 -18.82 -5.38
C VAL A 313 11.48 -17.47 -5.20
N THR A 314 10.99 -17.19 -4.01
CA THR A 314 10.35 -15.90 -3.69
C THR A 314 11.35 -14.74 -3.77
N THR A 315 12.63 -14.97 -3.43
CA THR A 315 13.71 -13.99 -3.63
C THR A 315 13.88 -13.62 -5.11
N LYS A 316 13.86 -14.60 -6.03
CA LYS A 316 13.93 -14.33 -7.47
C LYS A 316 12.73 -13.52 -7.96
N LYS A 317 11.54 -13.79 -7.43
CA LYS A 317 10.31 -13.01 -7.73
C LYS A 317 10.44 -11.57 -7.23
N LEU A 318 10.90 -11.36 -6.00
CA LEU A 318 11.19 -10.03 -5.45
C LEU A 318 12.26 -9.27 -6.27
N ALA A 319 13.28 -9.96 -6.76
CA ALA A 319 14.29 -9.38 -7.64
C ALA A 319 13.69 -8.91 -8.98
N LEU A 320 12.72 -9.63 -9.52
CA LEU A 320 12.01 -9.19 -10.72
C LEU A 320 11.15 -7.95 -10.46
N ILE A 321 10.47 -7.87 -9.30
CA ILE A 321 9.75 -6.65 -8.90
C ILE A 321 10.72 -5.45 -8.82
N GLU A 322 11.88 -5.62 -8.20
CA GLU A 322 12.89 -4.55 -8.13
C GLU A 322 13.32 -4.08 -9.51
N LYS A 323 13.66 -5.02 -10.40
CA LYS A 323 14.03 -4.73 -11.79
C LYS A 323 12.92 -4.00 -12.55
N PHE A 324 11.67 -4.43 -12.36
CA PHE A 324 10.49 -3.80 -12.95
C PHE A 324 10.33 -2.35 -12.46
N ILE A 325 10.46 -2.11 -11.16
CA ILE A 325 10.38 -0.75 -10.60
C ILE A 325 11.46 0.17 -11.18
N GLN A 326 12.68 -0.32 -11.39
CA GLN A 326 13.73 0.48 -12.04
C GLN A 326 13.33 0.86 -13.48
N LYS A 327 12.71 -0.05 -14.23
CA LYS A 327 12.18 0.24 -15.58
C LYS A 327 11.04 1.26 -15.54
N LEU A 328 10.10 1.12 -14.61
CA LEU A 328 8.99 2.07 -14.45
C LEU A 328 9.50 3.50 -14.23
N LYS A 329 10.47 3.70 -13.35
CA LYS A 329 11.04 5.03 -13.06
C LYS A 329 11.55 5.74 -14.29
N SER A 330 12.21 5.01 -15.18
CA SER A 330 12.88 5.58 -16.34
C SER A 330 11.97 5.75 -17.56
N HIS A 331 10.85 5.02 -17.65
CA HIS A 331 10.06 4.95 -18.88
C HIS A 331 8.59 5.39 -18.71
N LEU A 332 8.03 5.32 -17.50
CA LEU A 332 6.63 5.69 -17.31
C LEU A 332 6.34 7.17 -17.63
N PRO A 333 7.23 8.13 -17.33
CA PRO A 333 7.04 9.52 -17.77
C PRO A 333 6.85 9.64 -19.30
N ASP A 334 7.61 8.87 -20.07
CA ASP A 334 7.54 8.88 -21.54
C ASP A 334 6.27 8.22 -22.07
N LEU A 335 5.82 7.14 -21.41
CA LEU A 335 4.58 6.42 -21.78
C LEU A 335 3.30 7.24 -21.52
N VAL A 336 3.35 8.23 -20.65
CA VAL A 336 2.17 9.06 -20.28
C VAL A 336 2.04 10.30 -21.18
N ILE A 337 3.11 10.69 -21.87
CA ILE A 337 3.14 11.85 -22.77
C ILE A 337 2.56 11.47 -24.16
N ASP A 338 2.54 10.18 -24.53
CA ASP A 338 1.92 9.65 -25.74
C ASP A 338 0.41 9.35 -25.54
#